data_b3c9a4e7cce7812bab9710ca27fe4d76
#
_entry.id   b3c9a4e7cce7812bab9710ca27fe4d76
#
_cell.length_a   1.000
_cell.length_b   1.000
_cell.length_c   1.000
_cell.angle_alpha   90.00
_cell.angle_beta   90.00
_cell.angle_gamma   90.00
#
_symmetry.space_group_name_H-M   'P 1'
#
loop_
_entity.id
_entity.type
_entity.pdbx_description
1 polymer ?
#
loop_
_entity_poly.entity_id
_entity_poly.type
_entity_poly.pdbx_seq_one_letter_code
_entity_poly.pdbx_strand_id
1 'polypeptide(L)'
;MANHKSSKKRVLVTKKKHAVNTARRSAVKTATKKAIKAIESGDKTAAVAANRSAESKLMKSAGKVMPKKRAARKISRLTKTVAKMA
;
A
#
# COMPACT_ATOMS: atom_id res chain seq x y z
N MET A 1 37.37 2.89 -17.64
CA MET A 1 36.30 3.79 -17.98
C MET A 1 35.36 3.98 -16.80
N ALA A 2 35.37 5.17 -16.23
CA ALA A 2 34.57 5.51 -15.04
C ALA A 2 33.06 5.33 -15.29
N ASN A 3 32.59 5.62 -16.48
CA ASN A 3 31.17 5.53 -16.84
C ASN A 3 30.60 4.11 -16.75
N HIS A 4 31.41 3.10 -16.99
CA HIS A 4 30.96 1.71 -16.98
C HIS A 4 30.63 1.23 -15.57
N LYS A 5 31.45 1.57 -14.58
CA LYS A 5 31.20 1.26 -13.16
C LYS A 5 29.98 2.01 -12.63
N SER A 6 29.84 3.29 -13.00
CA SER A 6 28.66 4.09 -12.64
C SER A 6 27.37 3.51 -13.19
N SER A 7 27.38 3.05 -14.44
CA SER A 7 26.21 2.41 -15.08
C SER A 7 25.81 1.13 -14.36
N LYS A 8 26.75 0.27 -13.99
CA LYS A 8 26.48 -0.95 -13.22
C LYS A 8 25.87 -0.64 -11.87
N LYS A 9 26.42 0.35 -11.17
CA LYS A 9 25.90 0.80 -9.88
C LYS A 9 24.45 1.31 -10.01
N ARG A 10 24.14 2.10 -11.02
CA ARG A 10 22.79 2.58 -11.30
C ARG A 10 21.81 1.45 -11.55
N VAL A 11 22.21 0.44 -12.32
CA VAL A 11 21.37 -0.74 -12.59
C VAL A 11 21.03 -1.47 -11.30
N LEU A 12 22.01 -1.69 -10.42
CA LEU A 12 21.80 -2.34 -9.12
C LEU A 12 20.87 -1.52 -8.22
N VAL A 13 21.06 -0.21 -8.14
CA VAL A 13 20.19 0.68 -7.35
C VAL A 13 18.78 0.69 -7.91
N THR A 14 18.62 0.73 -9.23
CA THR A 14 17.32 0.69 -9.89
C THR A 14 16.59 -0.62 -9.61
N LYS A 15 17.28 -1.77 -9.66
CA LYS A 15 16.72 -3.07 -9.32
C LYS A 15 16.23 -3.11 -7.88
N LYS A 16 17.02 -2.60 -6.93
CA LYS A 16 16.63 -2.55 -5.52
C LYS A 16 15.39 -1.67 -5.32
N LYS A 17 15.36 -0.48 -5.91
CA LYS A 17 14.20 0.42 -5.83
C LYS A 17 12.96 -0.22 -6.44
N HIS A 18 13.10 -0.87 -7.59
CA HIS A 18 12.01 -1.57 -8.25
C HIS A 18 11.45 -2.69 -7.36
N ALA A 19 12.31 -3.50 -6.76
CA ALA A 19 11.90 -4.58 -5.86
C ALA A 19 11.15 -4.04 -4.64
N VAL A 20 11.64 -2.98 -4.01
CA VAL A 20 10.99 -2.33 -2.86
C VAL A 20 9.64 -1.75 -3.26
N ASN A 21 9.56 -1.07 -4.39
CA ASN A 21 8.30 -0.48 -4.88
C ASN A 21 7.27 -1.55 -5.25
N THR A 22 7.70 -2.64 -5.86
CA THR A 22 6.84 -3.79 -6.16
C THR A 22 6.29 -4.41 -4.89
N ALA A 23 7.14 -4.61 -3.87
CA ALA A 23 6.74 -5.13 -2.58
C ALA A 23 5.71 -4.22 -1.89
N ARG A 24 5.91 -2.89 -1.94
CA ARG A 24 4.95 -1.92 -1.39
C ARG A 24 3.61 -1.98 -2.09
N ARG A 25 3.60 -2.02 -3.43
CA ARG A 25 2.37 -2.15 -4.21
C ARG A 25 1.61 -3.42 -3.88
N SER A 26 2.33 -4.54 -3.81
CA SER A 26 1.75 -5.84 -3.46
C SER A 26 1.17 -5.83 -2.05
N ALA A 27 1.88 -5.23 -1.08
CA ALA A 27 1.43 -5.12 0.30
C ALA A 27 0.14 -4.29 0.41
N VAL A 28 0.06 -3.16 -0.29
CA VAL A 28 -1.15 -2.32 -0.36
C VAL A 28 -2.32 -3.10 -0.96
N LYS A 29 -2.08 -3.75 -2.08
CA LYS A 29 -3.11 -4.53 -2.78
C LYS A 29 -3.66 -5.65 -1.91
N THR A 30 -2.78 -6.41 -1.25
CA THR A 30 -3.16 -7.49 -0.34
C THR A 30 -3.94 -6.97 0.86
N ALA A 31 -3.45 -5.90 1.51
CA ALA A 31 -4.11 -5.31 2.67
C ALA A 31 -5.49 -4.75 2.32
N THR A 32 -5.62 -4.09 1.16
CA THR A 32 -6.91 -3.57 0.67
C THR A 32 -7.90 -4.70 0.41
N LYS A 33 -7.47 -5.79 -0.21
CA LYS A 33 -8.31 -6.98 -0.43
C LYS A 33 -8.78 -7.60 0.87
N LYS A 34 -7.91 -7.72 1.86
CA LYS A 34 -8.27 -8.24 3.20
C LYS A 34 -9.30 -7.36 3.88
N ALA A 35 -9.14 -6.03 3.79
CA ALA A 35 -10.11 -5.09 4.33
C ALA A 35 -11.48 -5.26 3.67
N ILE A 36 -11.53 -5.36 2.36
CA ILE A 36 -12.76 -5.56 1.59
C ILE A 36 -13.43 -6.88 1.98
N LYS A 37 -12.68 -7.97 2.08
CA LYS A 37 -13.20 -9.27 2.50
C LYS A 37 -13.78 -9.23 3.90
N ALA A 38 -13.12 -8.56 4.84
CA ALA A 38 -13.62 -8.40 6.20
C ALA A 38 -14.93 -7.60 6.23
N ILE A 39 -15.05 -6.57 5.41
CA ILE A 39 -16.28 -5.78 5.27
C ILE A 39 -17.40 -6.65 4.71
N GLU A 40 -17.13 -7.43 3.67
CA GLU A 40 -18.10 -8.34 3.05
C GLU A 40 -18.57 -9.43 4.00
N SER A 41 -17.70 -9.89 4.89
CA SER A 41 -18.08 -10.90 5.90
C SER A 41 -19.01 -10.37 6.99
N GLY A 42 -19.11 -9.04 7.12
CA GLY A 42 -19.97 -8.40 8.12
C GLY A 42 -19.40 -8.35 9.53
N ASP A 43 -18.16 -8.81 9.75
CA ASP A 43 -17.51 -8.75 11.04
C ASP A 43 -16.83 -7.39 11.21
N LYS A 44 -17.43 -6.51 11.98
CA LYS A 44 -16.93 -5.16 12.23
C LYS A 44 -15.57 -5.16 12.90
N THR A 45 -15.34 -6.04 13.87
CA THR A 45 -14.06 -6.14 14.57
C THR A 45 -12.93 -6.49 13.62
N ALA A 46 -13.13 -7.51 12.77
CA ALA A 46 -12.17 -7.90 11.75
C ALA A 46 -11.98 -6.80 10.72
N ALA A 47 -13.05 -6.11 10.33
CA ALA A 47 -13.00 -5.01 9.37
C ALA A 47 -12.18 -3.83 9.92
N VAL A 48 -12.34 -3.46 11.19
CA VAL A 48 -11.58 -2.40 11.83
C VAL A 48 -10.08 -2.76 11.86
N ALA A 49 -9.76 -3.98 12.27
CA ALA A 49 -8.36 -4.44 12.32
C ALA A 49 -7.72 -4.45 10.91
N ALA A 50 -8.42 -4.99 9.92
CA ALA A 50 -7.95 -5.02 8.53
C ALA A 50 -7.81 -3.62 7.94
N ASN A 51 -8.73 -2.71 8.26
CA ASN A 51 -8.68 -1.32 7.83
C ASN A 51 -7.45 -0.59 8.39
N ARG A 52 -7.15 -0.79 9.66
CA ARG A 52 -5.95 -0.19 10.29
C ARG A 52 -4.67 -0.68 9.62
N SER A 53 -4.60 -1.96 9.30
CA SER A 53 -3.46 -2.54 8.58
C SER A 53 -3.34 -1.95 7.17
N ALA A 54 -4.44 -1.83 6.44
CA ALA A 54 -4.48 -1.23 5.11
C ALA A 54 -4.08 0.25 5.16
N GLU A 55 -4.58 1.00 6.12
CA GLU A 55 -4.24 2.40 6.34
C GLU A 55 -2.74 2.59 6.54
N SER A 56 -2.13 1.78 7.42
CA SER A 56 -0.69 1.82 7.68
C SER A 56 0.11 1.61 6.38
N LYS A 57 -0.26 0.62 5.58
CA LYS A 57 0.44 0.33 4.32
C LYS A 57 0.21 1.40 3.27
N LEU A 58 -0.98 1.96 3.18
CA LEU A 58 -1.29 3.08 2.28
C LEU A 58 -0.50 4.33 2.66
N MET A 59 -0.38 4.64 3.94
CA MET A 59 0.41 5.77 4.42
C MET A 59 1.89 5.60 4.10
N LYS A 60 2.45 4.41 4.26
CA LYS A 60 3.84 4.10 3.91
C LYS A 60 4.10 4.23 2.40
N SER A 61 3.10 3.96 1.58
CA SER A 61 3.20 4.02 0.12
C SER A 61 2.93 5.43 -0.44
N ALA A 62 2.29 6.29 0.35
CA ALA A 62 1.94 7.64 -0.09
C ALA A 62 3.17 8.47 -0.44
N GLY A 63 3.16 9.06 -1.63
CA GLY A 63 4.28 9.84 -2.14
C GLY A 63 5.45 9.03 -2.67
N LYS A 64 5.40 7.69 -2.58
CA LYS A 64 6.46 6.80 -3.08
C LYS A 64 6.01 6.00 -4.30
N VAL A 65 5.01 5.13 -4.14
CA VAL A 65 4.45 4.31 -5.22
C VAL A 65 3.08 4.79 -5.67
N MET A 66 2.47 5.69 -4.93
CA MET A 66 1.20 6.31 -5.32
C MET A 66 1.12 7.76 -4.83
N PRO A 67 0.32 8.62 -5.49
CA PRO A 67 0.10 9.99 -5.03
C PRO A 67 -0.53 10.02 -3.64
N LYS A 68 -0.13 10.99 -2.82
CA LYS A 68 -0.67 11.19 -1.46
C LYS A 68 -2.20 11.35 -1.48
N LYS A 69 -2.73 12.10 -2.45
CA LYS A 69 -4.18 12.30 -2.60
C LYS A 69 -4.92 10.99 -2.84
N ARG A 70 -4.35 10.10 -3.65
CA ARG A 70 -4.95 8.80 -3.94
C ARG A 70 -4.97 7.90 -2.70
N ALA A 71 -3.86 7.87 -1.95
CA ALA A 71 -3.78 7.13 -0.69
C ALA A 71 -4.82 7.64 0.31
N ALA A 72 -4.92 8.95 0.49
CA ALA A 72 -5.89 9.59 1.37
C ALA A 72 -7.33 9.23 1.00
N ARG A 73 -7.66 9.24 -0.30
CA ARG A 73 -9.00 8.85 -0.79
C ARG A 73 -9.32 7.39 -0.46
N LYS A 74 -8.38 6.48 -0.67
CA LYS A 74 -8.58 5.06 -0.35
C LYS A 74 -8.79 4.85 1.14
N ILE A 75 -7.98 5.48 1.98
CA ILE A 75 -8.12 5.43 3.44
C ILE A 75 -9.50 5.95 3.86
N SER A 76 -9.89 7.11 3.35
CA SER A 76 -11.17 7.74 3.67
C SER A 76 -12.35 6.84 3.29
N ARG A 77 -12.33 6.25 2.09
CA ARG A 77 -13.38 5.35 1.61
C ARG A 77 -13.50 4.10 2.48
N LEU A 78 -12.39 3.46 2.81
CA LEU A 78 -12.37 2.28 3.67
C LEU A 78 -12.88 2.61 5.07
N THR A 79 -12.42 3.71 5.65
CA THR A 79 -12.84 4.15 6.99
C THR A 79 -14.35 4.43 7.04
N LYS A 80 -14.88 5.13 6.05
CA LYS A 80 -16.33 5.39 5.96
C LYS A 80 -17.13 4.11 5.82
N THR A 81 -16.67 3.18 5.01
CA THR A 81 -17.36 1.90 4.80
C THR A 81 -17.39 1.10 6.09
N VAL A 82 -16.29 1.02 6.82
CA VAL A 82 -16.20 0.33 8.11
C VAL A 82 -17.11 1.01 9.14
N ALA A 83 -17.13 2.34 9.18
CA ALA A 83 -17.97 3.09 10.11
C ALA A 83 -19.48 2.86 9.90
N LYS A 84 -19.88 2.55 8.66
CA LYS A 84 -21.29 2.24 8.33
C LYS A 84 -21.70 0.81 8.71
N MET A 85 -20.76 -0.04 9.06
CA MET A 85 -21.07 -1.41 9.47
C MET A 85 -21.78 -1.42 10.82
N ALA A 86 -22.74 -2.28 10.93
CA ALA A 86 -23.49 -2.47 12.17
C ALA A 86 -22.65 -3.14 13.26
#